data_2d780e483edad0374a5a754aad2ca654
#
_entry.id   2d780e483edad0374a5a754aad2ca654
#
_cell.length_a   1.000
_cell.length_b   1.000
_cell.length_c   1.000
_cell.angle_alpha   90.00
_cell.angle_beta   90.00
_cell.angle_gamma   90.00
#
_symmetry.space_group_name_H-M   'P 1'
#
loop_
_entity.id
_entity.type
_entity.pdbx_description
1 polymer ?
#
loop_
_entity_poly.entity_id
_entity_poly.type
_entity_poly.pdbx_seq_one_letter_code
_entity_poly.pdbx_strand_id
1 'polypeptide(L)'
;MNAVKKLFLLLATALLTACGTTTDSQSTTDNGQRPSMEQLGRMPLPTGTKLRTAESLIFGVGEGWLGRAVFELPNDANAGYNFFAEQLPRQGWSMIASVRGKKSLLVFTRADRSATIEIEDSGLFGGSLAAMTVSPVGSTGAAPAGSGVVVQPLGGAGARRP
;
A
#
# COMPACT_ATOMS: atom_id res chain seq x y z
N MET A 1 7.76 -70.20 17.94
CA MET A 1 7.18 -68.92 18.32
C MET A 1 8.20 -67.75 18.32
N ASN A 2 9.50 -68.00 18.01
CA ASN A 2 10.53 -66.99 18.06
C ASN A 2 11.04 -66.47 16.71
N ALA A 3 10.70 -67.12 15.59
CA ALA A 3 11.11 -66.69 14.25
C ALA A 3 10.27 -65.56 13.70
N VAL A 4 8.96 -65.58 14.00
CA VAL A 4 8.02 -64.55 13.55
C VAL A 4 8.23 -63.20 14.26
N LYS A 5 8.62 -63.27 15.58
CA LYS A 5 8.97 -62.03 16.32
C LYS A 5 10.24 -61.38 15.82
N LYS A 6 11.24 -62.14 15.36
CA LYS A 6 12.50 -61.61 14.81
C LYS A 6 12.28 -61.02 13.42
N LEU A 7 11.36 -61.55 12.62
CA LEU A 7 11.02 -61.00 11.30
C LEU A 7 10.25 -59.67 11.42
N PHE A 8 9.40 -59.51 12.45
CA PHE A 8 8.69 -58.26 12.71
C PHE A 8 9.60 -57.14 13.24
N LEU A 9 10.68 -57.56 13.98
CA LEU A 9 11.65 -56.57 14.54
C LEU A 9 12.59 -56.02 13.48
N LEU A 10 12.85 -56.75 12.37
CA LEU A 10 13.72 -56.31 11.28
C LEU A 10 12.98 -55.46 10.23
N LEU A 11 11.63 -55.48 10.21
CA LEU A 11 10.86 -54.67 9.30
C LEU A 11 10.54 -53.26 9.87
N ALA A 12 10.78 -53.06 11.17
CA ALA A 12 10.48 -51.79 11.85
C ALA A 12 11.61 -50.72 11.79
N THR A 13 12.78 -51.06 11.23
CA THR A 13 13.95 -50.14 11.23
C THR A 13 14.25 -49.49 9.89
N ALA A 14 13.41 -49.68 8.88
CA ALA A 14 13.64 -49.16 7.52
C ALA A 14 12.85 -47.90 7.16
N LEU A 15 12.17 -47.21 8.10
CA LEU A 15 11.27 -46.12 7.83
C LEU A 15 11.65 -44.76 8.44
N LEU A 16 12.93 -44.52 8.74
CA LEU A 16 13.39 -43.26 9.35
C LEU A 16 14.53 -42.59 8.58
N THR A 17 14.47 -42.53 7.26
CA THR A 17 15.33 -41.63 6.46
C THR A 17 14.52 -40.92 5.39
N ALA A 18 13.47 -40.23 5.82
CA ALA A 18 12.92 -39.11 5.06
C ALA A 18 13.38 -37.83 5.77
N CYS A 19 14.66 -37.50 5.69
CA CYS A 19 15.11 -36.12 5.80
C CYS A 19 14.46 -35.37 4.65
N GLY A 20 13.36 -34.68 4.95
CA GLY A 20 12.80 -33.68 4.09
C GLY A 20 13.88 -32.63 3.86
N THR A 21 14.51 -32.64 2.70
CA THR A 21 15.09 -31.46 2.11
C THR A 21 13.95 -30.45 2.03
N THR A 22 13.89 -29.50 2.98
CA THR A 22 13.26 -28.23 2.73
C THR A 22 14.01 -27.65 1.54
N THR A 23 13.47 -27.88 0.38
CA THR A 23 13.78 -27.08 -0.80
C THR A 23 13.32 -25.69 -0.42
N ASP A 24 14.26 -24.85 0.03
CA ASP A 24 14.11 -23.42 -0.10
C ASP A 24 13.82 -23.20 -1.57
N SER A 25 12.55 -23.07 -1.86
CA SER A 25 12.11 -22.49 -3.12
C SER A 25 12.57 -21.05 -3.07
N GLN A 26 13.83 -20.83 -3.46
CA GLN A 26 14.25 -19.55 -3.98
C GLN A 26 13.29 -19.24 -5.13
N SER A 27 12.24 -18.52 -4.79
CA SER A 27 11.38 -17.88 -5.75
C SER A 27 12.25 -16.94 -6.56
N THR A 28 12.72 -17.45 -7.68
CA THR A 28 13.27 -16.63 -8.76
C THR A 28 12.32 -15.48 -9.01
N THR A 29 12.78 -14.28 -8.64
CA THR A 29 12.51 -12.99 -9.29
C THR A 29 11.17 -12.89 -10.01
N ASP A 30 10.08 -12.97 -9.27
CA ASP A 30 8.87 -12.29 -9.67
C ASP A 30 8.92 -10.92 -8.96
N ASN A 31 9.27 -9.85 -9.71
CA ASN A 31 9.29 -8.47 -9.23
C ASN A 31 7.89 -7.94 -8.87
N GLY A 32 6.92 -8.81 -8.71
CA GLY A 32 5.59 -8.58 -8.17
C GLY A 32 5.50 -8.93 -6.70
N GLN A 33 6.37 -8.37 -5.85
CA GLN A 33 6.24 -8.53 -4.40
C GLN A 33 4.85 -8.07 -3.99
N ARG A 34 4.04 -9.03 -3.50
CA ARG A 34 2.69 -8.70 -3.03
C ARG A 34 2.78 -7.68 -1.91
N PRO A 35 1.95 -6.62 -1.94
CA PRO A 35 1.90 -5.64 -0.88
C PRO A 35 1.73 -6.29 0.49
N SER A 36 2.53 -5.87 1.47
CA SER A 36 2.46 -6.38 2.83
C SER A 36 2.58 -5.25 3.86
N MET A 37 2.08 -5.50 5.08
CA MET A 37 2.16 -4.53 6.18
C MET A 37 3.60 -4.20 6.56
N GLU A 38 4.52 -5.16 6.43
CA GLU A 38 5.94 -5.00 6.77
C GLU A 38 6.63 -3.97 5.88
N GLN A 39 6.17 -3.80 4.65
CA GLN A 39 6.71 -2.80 3.73
C GLN A 39 6.47 -1.36 4.21
N LEU A 40 5.43 -1.12 5.01
CA LEU A 40 5.05 0.21 5.47
C LEU A 40 5.95 0.75 6.60
N GLY A 41 6.84 -0.07 7.14
CA GLY A 41 7.74 0.32 8.22
C GLY A 41 6.98 0.76 9.48
N ARG A 42 7.33 1.93 10.00
CA ARG A 42 6.71 2.51 11.20
C ARG A 42 5.53 3.44 10.92
N MET A 43 4.88 3.32 9.75
CA MET A 43 3.68 4.10 9.47
C MET A 43 2.62 3.84 10.54
N PRO A 44 2.08 4.89 11.20
CA PRO A 44 1.08 4.70 12.24
C PRO A 44 -0.23 4.22 11.61
N LEU A 45 -0.75 3.13 12.13
CA LEU A 45 -2.04 2.57 11.74
C LEU A 45 -2.87 2.22 12.97
N PRO A 46 -4.20 2.41 12.96
CA PRO A 46 -5.06 1.94 14.04
C PRO A 46 -4.91 0.44 14.29
N THR A 47 -4.96 0.03 15.56
CA THR A 47 -4.93 -1.41 15.91
C THR A 47 -6.09 -2.13 15.24
N GLY A 48 -5.82 -3.28 14.63
CA GLY A 48 -6.82 -4.06 13.88
C GLY A 48 -6.99 -3.65 12.42
N THR A 49 -6.19 -2.70 11.93
CA THR A 49 -6.14 -2.35 10.50
C THR A 49 -5.71 -3.55 9.65
N LYS A 50 -6.38 -3.74 8.51
CA LYS A 50 -6.04 -4.77 7.51
C LYS A 50 -5.65 -4.13 6.20
N LEU A 51 -4.57 -4.62 5.58
CA LEU A 51 -4.15 -4.19 4.24
C LEU A 51 -4.97 -4.92 3.17
N ARG A 52 -5.57 -4.17 2.25
CA ARG A 52 -6.23 -4.71 1.06
C ARG A 52 -5.20 -4.88 -0.06
N THR A 53 -4.53 -6.01 -0.05
CA THR A 53 -3.39 -6.28 -0.95
C THR A 53 -3.74 -6.18 -2.43
N ALA A 54 -4.95 -6.60 -2.81
CA ALA A 54 -5.42 -6.54 -4.20
C ALA A 54 -5.62 -5.09 -4.72
N GLU A 55 -5.80 -4.12 -3.82
CA GLU A 55 -6.01 -2.71 -4.16
C GLU A 55 -4.79 -1.84 -3.85
N SER A 56 -3.74 -2.46 -3.33
CA SER A 56 -2.50 -1.80 -2.94
C SER A 56 -1.39 -2.04 -3.96
N LEU A 57 -0.54 -1.03 -4.12
CA LEU A 57 0.67 -1.09 -4.93
C LEU A 57 1.78 -0.39 -4.16
N ILE A 58 2.69 -1.17 -3.58
CA ILE A 58 3.73 -0.67 -2.68
C ILE A 58 5.10 -1.02 -3.26
N PHE A 59 5.95 -0.01 -3.40
CA PHE A 59 7.33 -0.13 -3.85
C PHE A 59 8.28 0.23 -2.70
N GLY A 60 9.33 -0.53 -2.55
CA GLY A 60 10.29 -0.34 -1.45
C GLY A 60 9.77 -0.85 -0.12
N VAL A 61 10.51 -0.55 0.95
CA VAL A 61 10.23 -1.02 2.32
C VAL A 61 10.59 0.04 3.36
N GLY A 62 9.99 -0.06 4.53
CA GLY A 62 10.31 0.79 5.68
C GLY A 62 9.97 2.26 5.43
N GLU A 63 10.82 3.16 5.91
CA GLU A 63 10.58 4.60 5.78
C GLU A 63 10.65 5.11 4.34
N GLY A 64 11.20 4.33 3.41
CA GLY A 64 11.38 4.69 2.01
C GLY A 64 10.29 4.18 1.06
N TRP A 65 9.25 3.52 1.55
CA TRP A 65 8.22 2.99 0.66
C TRP A 65 7.47 4.10 -0.09
N LEU A 66 7.05 3.81 -1.30
CA LEU A 66 6.27 4.67 -2.19
C LEU A 66 5.09 3.87 -2.77
N GLY A 67 4.06 4.56 -3.19
CA GLY A 67 2.91 3.94 -3.85
C GLY A 67 1.60 4.19 -3.12
N ARG A 68 0.64 3.29 -3.31
CA ARG A 68 -0.70 3.35 -2.73
C ARG A 68 -0.94 2.14 -1.86
N ALA A 69 -1.31 2.35 -0.60
CA ALA A 69 -1.74 1.33 0.33
C ALA A 69 -3.21 1.56 0.71
N VAL A 70 -4.05 0.55 0.56
CA VAL A 70 -5.47 0.61 0.90
C VAL A 70 -5.73 -0.24 2.13
N PHE A 71 -6.43 0.33 3.11
CA PHE A 71 -6.66 -0.28 4.43
C PHE A 71 -8.14 -0.37 4.75
N GLU A 72 -8.52 -1.46 5.38
CA GLU A 72 -9.72 -1.54 6.20
C GLU A 72 -9.38 -1.10 7.62
N LEU A 73 -10.01 -0.03 8.08
CA LEU A 73 -9.89 0.45 9.45
C LEU A 73 -11.06 -0.10 10.29
N PRO A 74 -10.82 -0.49 11.55
CA PRO A 74 -11.85 -1.03 12.42
C PRO A 74 -12.87 0.02 12.88
N ASN A 75 -12.51 1.29 12.78
CA ASN A 75 -13.31 2.44 13.24
C ASN A 75 -13.92 3.19 12.05
N ASP A 76 -14.91 4.04 12.33
CA ASP A 76 -15.52 4.92 11.34
C ASP A 76 -14.54 5.94 10.73
N ALA A 77 -14.96 6.62 9.67
CA ALA A 77 -14.11 7.56 8.95
C ALA A 77 -13.67 8.76 9.79
N ASN A 78 -14.49 9.21 10.76
CA ASN A 78 -14.12 10.31 11.66
C ASN A 78 -13.01 9.91 12.63
N ALA A 79 -13.10 8.71 13.21
CA ALA A 79 -12.07 8.18 14.09
C ALA A 79 -10.77 7.92 13.31
N GLY A 80 -10.86 7.38 12.08
CA GLY A 80 -9.72 7.21 11.18
C GLY A 80 -9.05 8.55 10.84
N TYR A 81 -9.83 9.56 10.49
CA TYR A 81 -9.33 10.91 10.23
C TYR A 81 -8.58 11.49 11.45
N ASN A 82 -9.20 11.46 12.63
CA ASN A 82 -8.58 12.00 13.84
C ASN A 82 -7.29 11.26 14.18
N PHE A 83 -7.27 9.93 14.02
CA PHE A 83 -6.07 9.12 14.24
C PHE A 83 -4.90 9.61 13.37
N PHE A 84 -5.08 9.72 12.06
CA PHE A 84 -3.99 10.15 11.18
C PHE A 84 -3.61 11.61 11.41
N ALA A 85 -4.58 12.49 11.66
CA ALA A 85 -4.34 13.91 11.97
C ALA A 85 -3.46 14.10 13.21
N GLU A 86 -3.55 13.19 14.20
CA GLU A 86 -2.78 13.25 15.43
C GLU A 86 -1.46 12.47 15.37
N GLN A 87 -1.46 11.29 14.75
CA GLN A 87 -0.32 10.38 14.82
C GLN A 87 0.78 10.71 13.80
N LEU A 88 0.43 11.16 12.60
CA LEU A 88 1.43 11.50 11.59
C LEU A 88 2.33 12.67 11.99
N PRO A 89 1.82 13.77 12.57
CA PRO A 89 2.68 14.85 13.08
C PRO A 89 3.68 14.40 14.15
N ARG A 90 3.32 13.43 15.00
CA ARG A 90 4.23 12.85 15.99
C ARG A 90 5.39 12.09 15.38
N GLN A 91 5.27 11.71 14.11
CA GLN A 91 6.32 11.05 13.32
C GLN A 91 7.03 12.00 12.35
N GLY A 92 6.86 13.30 12.54
CA GLY A 92 7.55 14.31 11.75
C GLY A 92 6.90 14.66 10.42
N TRP A 93 5.66 14.24 10.18
CA TRP A 93 4.87 14.69 9.04
C TRP A 93 4.20 16.03 9.35
N SER A 94 4.25 16.96 8.43
CA SER A 94 3.56 18.25 8.54
C SER A 94 2.28 18.19 7.70
N MET A 95 1.12 18.45 8.33
CA MET A 95 -0.14 18.56 7.61
C MET A 95 -0.17 19.86 6.83
N ILE A 96 -0.40 19.79 5.52
CA ILE A 96 -0.48 20.94 4.62
C ILE A 96 -1.89 21.22 4.12
N ALA A 97 -2.77 20.23 4.11
CA ALA A 97 -4.17 20.40 3.77
C ALA A 97 -5.04 19.33 4.44
N SER A 98 -6.30 19.69 4.70
CA SER A 98 -7.31 18.74 5.13
C SER A 98 -8.70 19.17 4.67
N VAL A 99 -9.52 18.20 4.28
CA VAL A 99 -10.92 18.40 3.90
C VAL A 99 -11.75 17.32 4.58
N ARG A 100 -12.87 17.69 5.18
CA ARG A 100 -13.84 16.75 5.75
C ARG A 100 -15.08 16.67 4.87
N GLY A 101 -15.57 15.46 4.64
CA GLY A 101 -16.76 15.19 3.83
C GLY A 101 -17.13 13.71 3.89
N LYS A 102 -17.99 13.26 3.00
CA LYS A 102 -18.26 11.81 2.83
C LYS A 102 -16.97 11.04 2.57
N LYS A 103 -16.09 11.60 1.77
CA LYS A 103 -14.69 11.22 1.63
C LYS A 103 -13.86 12.35 2.22
N SER A 104 -13.19 12.07 3.32
CA SER A 104 -12.26 13.00 3.96
C SER A 104 -10.89 12.87 3.33
N LEU A 105 -10.15 13.98 3.26
CA LEU A 105 -8.81 14.04 2.70
C LEU A 105 -7.86 14.68 3.69
N LEU A 106 -6.69 14.09 3.86
CA LEU A 106 -5.55 14.62 4.61
C LEU A 106 -4.32 14.62 3.70
N VAL A 107 -3.59 15.72 3.68
CA VAL A 107 -2.32 15.81 2.93
C VAL A 107 -1.20 16.24 3.86
N PHE A 108 -0.13 15.46 3.84
CA PHE A 108 1.06 15.67 4.66
C PHE A 108 2.31 15.74 3.80
N THR A 109 3.34 16.40 4.33
CA THR A 109 4.68 16.38 3.78
C THR A 109 5.70 16.03 4.87
N ARG A 110 6.79 15.36 4.49
CA ARG A 110 7.94 15.09 5.34
C ARG A 110 9.18 14.97 4.47
N ALA A 111 10.14 15.88 4.67
CA ALA A 111 11.33 16.02 3.82
C ALA A 111 10.94 16.14 2.33
N ASP A 112 11.40 15.23 1.50
CA ASP A 112 11.15 15.17 0.05
C ASP A 112 9.93 14.30 -0.34
N ARG A 113 9.04 13.99 0.61
CA ARG A 113 7.90 13.09 0.40
C ARG A 113 6.57 13.73 0.77
N SER A 114 5.52 13.35 0.06
CA SER A 114 4.14 13.68 0.38
C SER A 114 3.34 12.42 0.67
N ALA A 115 2.37 12.52 1.58
CA ALA A 115 1.40 11.48 1.86
C ALA A 115 0.00 12.07 1.75
N THR A 116 -0.84 11.47 0.92
CA THR A 116 -2.25 11.81 0.79
C THR A 116 -3.08 10.67 1.32
N ILE A 117 -4.00 10.95 2.24
CA ILE A 117 -4.88 9.95 2.84
C ILE A 117 -6.32 10.32 2.53
N GLU A 118 -7.01 9.45 1.82
CA GLU A 118 -8.44 9.50 1.58
C GLU A 118 -9.13 8.54 2.51
N ILE A 119 -10.20 8.98 3.19
CA ILE A 119 -10.92 8.14 4.15
C ILE A 119 -12.41 8.27 3.90
N GLU A 120 -13.10 7.12 3.83
CA GLU A 120 -14.55 7.04 3.67
C GLU A 120 -15.12 5.89 4.50
N ASP A 121 -16.39 6.01 4.92
CA ASP A 121 -17.06 4.93 5.65
C ASP A 121 -17.27 3.72 4.72
N SER A 122 -17.05 2.50 5.26
CA SER A 122 -17.19 1.25 4.50
C SER A 122 -18.61 0.70 4.45
N GLY A 123 -19.61 1.46 4.91
CA GLY A 123 -21.03 1.13 4.82
C GLY A 123 -21.63 0.51 6.10
N LEU A 124 -22.61 -0.38 5.96
CA LEU A 124 -23.55 -0.80 7.00
C LEU A 124 -22.96 -1.54 8.22
N PHE A 125 -21.74 -2.06 8.13
CA PHE A 125 -21.17 -2.89 9.21
C PHE A 125 -20.16 -2.17 10.11
N GLY A 126 -20.07 -0.86 9.98
CA GLY A 126 -19.05 -0.07 10.68
C GLY A 126 -17.66 -0.22 10.06
N GLY A 127 -16.71 0.59 10.53
CA GLY A 127 -15.37 0.66 9.95
C GLY A 127 -15.29 1.65 8.78
N SER A 128 -14.08 1.85 8.28
CA SER A 128 -13.83 2.74 7.16
C SER A 128 -12.74 2.19 6.23
N LEU A 129 -12.71 2.72 5.02
CA LEU A 129 -11.62 2.51 4.08
C LEU A 129 -10.70 3.73 4.09
N ALA A 130 -9.42 3.49 4.19
CA ALA A 130 -8.40 4.52 4.03
C ALA A 130 -7.46 4.15 2.89
N ALA A 131 -7.26 5.06 1.96
CA ALA A 131 -6.28 4.92 0.90
C ALA A 131 -5.16 5.94 1.11
N MET A 132 -3.97 5.45 1.43
CA MET A 132 -2.78 6.27 1.64
C MET A 132 -1.89 6.18 0.40
N THR A 133 -1.62 7.32 -0.21
CA THR A 133 -0.69 7.43 -1.33
C THR A 133 0.54 8.20 -0.87
N VAL A 134 1.72 7.59 -1.01
CA VAL A 134 3.01 8.23 -0.69
C VAL A 134 3.83 8.37 -1.97
N SER A 135 4.33 9.58 -2.21
CA SER A 135 5.12 9.92 -3.39
C SER A 135 6.23 10.92 -3.04
N PRO A 136 7.28 11.05 -3.85
CA PRO A 136 8.21 12.15 -3.73
C PRO A 136 7.50 13.50 -3.94
N VAL A 137 7.94 14.55 -3.21
CA VAL A 137 7.46 15.92 -3.45
C VAL A 137 7.91 16.36 -4.84
N GLY A 138 6.98 16.89 -5.63
CA GLY A 138 7.29 17.31 -7.01
C GLY A 138 7.14 16.23 -8.07
N SER A 139 6.89 14.97 -7.71
CA SER A 139 6.31 13.99 -8.63
C SER A 139 4.83 14.30 -8.81
N THR A 140 4.52 15.44 -9.40
CA THR A 140 3.21 15.62 -10.05
C THR A 140 3.14 14.47 -11.04
N GLY A 141 2.21 13.53 -10.82
CA GLY A 141 2.03 12.42 -11.74
C GLY A 141 2.05 13.02 -13.13
N ALA A 142 3.05 12.64 -13.93
CA ALA A 142 3.02 12.99 -15.33
C ALA A 142 1.70 12.45 -15.83
N ALA A 143 0.73 13.35 -15.99
CA ALA A 143 -0.43 13.04 -16.81
C ALA A 143 0.18 12.44 -18.08
N PRO A 144 -0.29 11.28 -18.58
CA PRO A 144 0.21 10.76 -19.84
C PRO A 144 0.14 11.95 -20.79
N ALA A 145 1.24 12.24 -21.47
CA ALA A 145 1.33 13.31 -22.45
C ALA A 145 0.32 12.97 -23.55
N GLY A 146 -0.94 13.21 -23.24
CA GLY A 146 -2.05 13.20 -24.15
C GLY A 146 -1.88 14.43 -25.03
N SER A 147 -1.47 14.18 -26.26
CA SER A 147 -1.64 14.98 -27.46
C SER A 147 -1.89 16.45 -27.18
N GLY A 148 -0.83 17.25 -27.24
CA GLY A 148 -0.93 18.70 -27.15
C GLY A 148 -1.99 19.19 -28.12
N VAL A 149 -3.09 19.66 -27.58
CA VAL A 149 -4.00 20.56 -28.31
C VAL A 149 -3.18 21.83 -28.47
N VAL A 150 -2.57 21.98 -29.65
CA VAL A 150 -2.00 23.24 -30.07
C VAL A 150 -3.18 24.17 -30.29
N VAL A 151 -3.48 25.00 -29.29
CA VAL A 151 -4.39 26.14 -29.46
C VAL A 151 -3.67 27.14 -30.36
N GLN A 152 -3.89 27.05 -31.67
CA GLN A 152 -3.49 28.11 -32.58
C GLN A 152 -4.31 29.35 -32.23
N PRO A 153 -3.66 30.50 -31.94
CA PRO A 153 -4.36 31.76 -31.84
C PRO A 153 -4.96 32.06 -33.20
N LEU A 154 -6.29 32.24 -33.27
CA LEU A 154 -6.98 32.74 -34.44
C LEU A 154 -6.36 34.09 -34.80
N GLY A 155 -5.58 34.10 -35.86
CA GLY A 155 -4.95 35.28 -36.40
C GLY A 155 -6.00 36.35 -36.72
N GLY A 156 -5.83 37.52 -36.13
CA GLY A 156 -6.66 38.70 -36.40
C GLY A 156 -6.65 39.02 -37.89
N ALA A 157 -7.84 39.16 -38.42
CA ALA A 157 -8.08 39.62 -39.77
C ALA A 157 -7.45 41.00 -39.98
N GLY A 158 -6.61 41.12 -40.98
CA GLY A 158 -5.94 42.32 -41.38
C GLY A 158 -6.94 43.44 -41.74
N ALA A 159 -6.76 44.58 -41.11
CA ALA A 159 -7.40 45.83 -41.52
C ALA A 159 -6.78 46.30 -42.86
N ARG A 160 -7.56 46.27 -43.92
CA ARG A 160 -7.26 47.04 -45.11
C ARG A 160 -7.49 48.51 -44.81
N ARG A 161 -6.53 49.36 -45.09
CA ARG A 161 -6.71 50.79 -45.24
C ARG A 161 -6.63 51.18 -46.73
N PRO A 162 -7.37 52.23 -47.13
CA PRO A 162 -7.49 52.71 -48.47
C PRO A 162 -6.26 53.38 -49.05
#